data_1a32ed9c61a897eabc61e9b2d842c23e
#
_entry.id   1a32ed9c61a897eabc61e9b2d842c23e
#
_cell.length_a   1.000
_cell.length_b   1.000
_cell.length_c   1.000
_cell.angle_alpha   90.00
_cell.angle_beta   90.00
_cell.angle_gamma   90.00
#
_symmetry.space_group_name_H-M   'P 1'
#
loop_
_entity.id
_entity.type
_entity.pdbx_description
1 polymer ?
#
loop_
_entity_poly.entity_id
_entity_poly.type
_entity_poly.pdbx_seq_one_letter_code
_entity_poly.pdbx_strand_id
1 'polypeptide(L)'
;MAEQQALPEPEVFVLADHALNDVVGQIKDDQWAMEMPPAFQTRVTDHRPTLREIINYHAYDDAWVPDMLAGKTMAEAGVDKVKGDLLGTEPKPRFAEIVNKACAAVRQLDDLDRTVHLSFGDFPARGYLWQANLFRGLRARDIAKVIGLDFELPEAVVVGIWEEVRPHAEEWRAIGVFSAEVPVSEGAPLLDRLLGLTGRDPKAL
;
A
#
# COMPACT_ATOMS: atom_id res chain seq x y z
N MET A 1 -16.79 23.47 -9.33
CA MET A 1 -16.55 22.13 -8.74
C MET A 1 -16.10 22.38 -7.32
N ALA A 2 -16.77 21.77 -6.31
CA ALA A 2 -16.28 21.87 -4.94
C ALA A 2 -14.90 21.22 -4.88
N GLU A 3 -13.91 21.91 -4.34
CA GLU A 3 -12.63 21.31 -3.99
C GLU A 3 -12.92 20.19 -3.00
N GLN A 4 -12.67 18.95 -3.42
CA GLN A 4 -12.83 17.80 -2.54
C GLN A 4 -11.70 17.86 -1.52
N GLN A 5 -12.04 18.13 -0.28
CA GLN A 5 -11.07 18.22 0.81
C GLN A 5 -10.44 16.83 1.01
N ALA A 6 -9.11 16.76 1.02
CA ALA A 6 -8.39 15.52 1.29
C ALA A 6 -8.78 14.99 2.68
N LEU A 7 -8.99 13.68 2.77
CA LEU A 7 -9.24 13.01 4.05
C LEU A 7 -7.95 12.96 4.90
N PRO A 8 -8.07 12.91 6.23
CA PRO A 8 -6.94 12.65 7.10
C PRO A 8 -6.26 11.32 6.79
N GLU A 9 -4.97 11.24 7.04
CA GLU A 9 -4.13 10.07 6.77
C GLU A 9 -4.69 8.74 7.29
N PRO A 10 -5.25 8.68 8.53
CA PRO A 10 -5.86 7.45 9.04
C PRO A 10 -7.08 6.99 8.24
N GLU A 11 -7.88 7.91 7.74
CA GLU A 11 -9.06 7.58 6.93
C GLU A 11 -8.65 7.08 5.55
N VAL A 12 -7.64 7.71 4.92
CA VAL A 12 -7.07 7.25 3.65
C VAL A 12 -6.47 5.86 3.81
N PHE A 13 -5.75 5.58 4.92
CA PHE A 13 -5.21 4.25 5.22
C PHE A 13 -6.32 3.19 5.22
N VAL A 14 -7.37 3.43 5.98
CA VAL A 14 -8.48 2.48 6.10
C VAL A 14 -9.13 2.20 4.74
N LEU A 15 -9.33 3.23 3.92
CA LEU A 15 -9.90 3.07 2.58
C LEU A 15 -8.95 2.34 1.63
N ALA A 16 -7.65 2.62 1.68
CA ALA A 16 -6.65 1.96 0.84
C ALA A 16 -6.50 0.47 1.20
N ASP A 17 -6.47 0.15 2.50
CA ASP A 17 -6.40 -1.24 2.98
C ASP A 17 -7.67 -2.04 2.63
N HIS A 18 -8.84 -1.44 2.80
CA HIS A 18 -10.08 -2.08 2.37
C HIS A 18 -10.12 -2.28 0.86
N ALA A 19 -9.67 -1.30 0.06
CA ALA A 19 -9.58 -1.44 -1.39
C ALA A 19 -8.67 -2.61 -1.80
N LEU A 20 -7.52 -2.77 -1.15
CA LEU A 20 -6.64 -3.92 -1.37
C LEU A 20 -7.32 -5.24 -0.93
N ASN A 21 -7.96 -5.26 0.23
CA ASN A 21 -8.68 -6.44 0.73
C ASN A 21 -9.81 -6.87 -0.21
N ASP A 22 -10.55 -5.93 -0.78
CA ASP A 22 -11.62 -6.21 -1.74
C ASP A 22 -11.07 -6.87 -3.01
N VAL A 23 -9.93 -6.39 -3.51
CA VAL A 23 -9.22 -7.01 -4.64
C VAL A 23 -8.75 -8.41 -4.28
N VAL A 24 -8.16 -8.61 -3.10
CA VAL A 24 -7.73 -9.94 -2.61
C VAL A 24 -8.91 -10.90 -2.52
N GLY A 25 -10.08 -10.43 -2.10
CA GLY A 25 -11.31 -11.20 -2.07
C GLY A 25 -11.74 -11.76 -3.43
N GLN A 26 -11.35 -11.12 -4.54
CA GLN A 26 -11.69 -11.52 -5.90
C GLN A 26 -10.65 -12.45 -6.57
N ILE A 27 -9.49 -12.68 -5.96
CA ILE A 27 -8.46 -13.58 -6.48
C ILE A 27 -9.05 -15.00 -6.62
N LYS A 28 -8.90 -15.62 -7.79
CA LYS A 28 -9.33 -16.99 -8.03
C LYS A 28 -8.27 -17.99 -7.54
N ASP A 29 -8.70 -19.22 -7.25
CA ASP A 29 -7.80 -20.23 -6.66
C ASP A 29 -6.58 -20.54 -7.53
N ASP A 30 -6.76 -20.53 -8.86
CA ASP A 30 -5.71 -20.77 -9.85
C ASP A 30 -4.75 -19.56 -10.03
N GLN A 31 -5.11 -18.38 -9.55
CA GLN A 31 -4.30 -17.18 -9.68
C GLN A 31 -3.24 -17.01 -8.57
N TRP A 32 -3.41 -17.68 -7.42
CA TRP A 32 -2.48 -17.51 -6.28
C TRP A 32 -1.04 -17.87 -6.61
N ALA A 33 -0.81 -18.86 -7.46
CA ALA A 33 0.52 -19.31 -7.88
C ALA A 33 1.05 -18.58 -9.12
N MET A 34 0.32 -17.60 -9.64
CA MET A 34 0.71 -16.83 -10.82
C MET A 34 1.95 -15.99 -10.53
N GLU A 35 2.96 -16.07 -11.39
CA GLU A 35 4.11 -15.16 -11.34
C GLU A 35 3.69 -13.74 -11.70
N MET A 36 4.13 -12.79 -10.88
CA MET A 36 3.79 -11.39 -11.06
C MET A 36 4.73 -10.70 -12.07
N PRO A 37 4.23 -9.67 -12.78
CA PRO A 37 5.08 -8.86 -13.68
C PRO A 37 6.31 -8.27 -12.98
N PRO A 38 7.39 -7.95 -13.73
CA PRO A 38 8.62 -7.40 -13.15
C PRO A 38 8.43 -6.16 -12.27
N ALA A 39 7.40 -5.34 -12.53
CA ALA A 39 7.06 -4.17 -11.72
C ALA A 39 6.72 -4.49 -10.25
N PHE A 40 6.46 -5.76 -9.93
CA PHE A 40 6.21 -6.22 -8.56
C PHE A 40 7.46 -6.72 -7.84
N GLN A 41 8.60 -6.82 -8.53
CA GLN A 41 9.86 -7.16 -7.87
C GLN A 41 10.32 -6.01 -6.96
N THR A 42 10.46 -6.29 -5.68
CA THR A 42 10.98 -5.34 -4.68
C THR A 42 12.49 -5.46 -4.49
N ARG A 43 13.11 -6.52 -5.02
CA ARG A 43 14.55 -6.79 -4.93
C ARG A 43 15.08 -7.27 -6.27
N VAL A 44 16.33 -6.95 -6.56
CA VAL A 44 17.05 -7.49 -7.73
C VAL A 44 17.46 -8.94 -7.41
N THR A 45 16.60 -9.87 -7.76
CA THR A 45 16.83 -11.32 -7.64
C THR A 45 16.34 -12.00 -8.91
N ASP A 46 16.78 -13.21 -9.18
CA ASP A 46 16.28 -14.03 -10.29
C ASP A 46 14.87 -14.60 -10.01
N HIS A 47 14.41 -14.51 -8.77
CA HIS A 47 13.09 -14.99 -8.36
C HIS A 47 12.02 -13.94 -8.68
N ARG A 48 11.01 -14.35 -9.44
CA ARG A 48 9.78 -13.58 -9.65
C ARG A 48 8.77 -13.98 -8.58
N PRO A 49 8.27 -13.01 -7.80
CA PRO A 49 7.29 -13.33 -6.77
C PRO A 49 5.98 -13.80 -7.39
N THR A 50 5.34 -14.75 -6.74
CA THR A 50 3.96 -15.13 -7.04
C THR A 50 2.98 -14.10 -6.48
N LEU A 51 1.73 -14.11 -6.94
CA LEU A 51 0.67 -13.27 -6.38
C LEU A 51 0.51 -13.55 -4.87
N ARG A 52 0.58 -14.82 -4.44
CA ARG A 52 0.53 -15.19 -3.03
C ARG A 52 1.65 -14.53 -2.21
N GLU A 53 2.87 -14.54 -2.71
CA GLU A 53 4.01 -13.92 -2.02
C GLU A 53 3.85 -12.40 -1.91
N ILE A 54 3.29 -11.74 -2.92
CA ILE A 54 2.97 -10.30 -2.88
C ILE A 54 1.91 -10.01 -1.81
N ILE A 55 0.82 -10.80 -1.78
CA ILE A 55 -0.23 -10.62 -0.75
C ILE A 55 0.30 -10.95 0.65
N ASN A 56 1.15 -11.97 0.78
CA ASN A 56 1.79 -12.29 2.06
C ASN A 56 2.70 -11.16 2.55
N TYR A 57 3.37 -10.46 1.63
CA TYR A 57 4.19 -9.29 1.97
C TYR A 57 3.32 -8.15 2.51
N HIS A 58 2.15 -7.87 1.90
CA HIS A 58 1.20 -6.89 2.44
C HIS A 58 0.62 -7.33 3.79
N ALA A 59 0.31 -8.62 3.95
CA ALA A 59 -0.11 -9.17 5.24
C ALA A 59 0.96 -8.98 6.33
N TYR A 60 2.23 -9.15 5.97
CA TYR A 60 3.36 -8.89 6.86
C TYR A 60 3.39 -7.42 7.30
N ASP A 61 3.31 -6.50 6.36
CA ASP A 61 3.33 -5.06 6.67
C ASP A 61 2.16 -4.66 7.58
N ASP A 62 0.95 -5.17 7.31
CA ASP A 62 -0.25 -4.87 8.10
C ASP A 62 -0.20 -5.49 9.49
N ALA A 63 0.38 -6.68 9.63
CA ALA A 63 0.52 -7.33 10.91
C ALA A 63 1.41 -6.57 11.91
N TRP A 64 2.30 -5.69 11.41
CA TRP A 64 3.13 -4.82 12.24
C TRP A 64 2.43 -3.53 12.67
N VAL A 65 1.40 -3.07 11.95
CA VAL A 65 0.73 -1.78 12.20
C VAL A 65 0.33 -1.56 13.66
N PRO A 66 -0.32 -2.53 14.35
CA PRO A 66 -0.72 -2.32 15.74
C PRO A 66 0.44 -2.07 16.70
N ASP A 67 1.55 -2.79 16.55
CA ASP A 67 2.72 -2.61 17.41
C ASP A 67 3.48 -1.32 17.10
N MET A 68 3.60 -0.97 15.82
CA MET A 68 4.24 0.29 15.40
C MET A 68 3.47 1.50 15.91
N LEU A 69 2.15 1.51 15.75
CA LEU A 69 1.31 2.62 16.23
C LEU A 69 1.23 2.66 17.76
N ALA A 70 1.51 1.56 18.45
CA ALA A 70 1.71 1.56 19.90
C ALA A 70 3.08 2.12 20.35
N GLY A 71 3.95 2.52 19.40
CA GLY A 71 5.28 3.07 19.67
C GLY A 71 6.31 2.01 20.08
N LYS A 72 6.07 0.73 19.79
CA LYS A 72 7.02 -0.34 20.10
C LYS A 72 8.17 -0.37 19.09
N THR A 73 9.37 -0.58 19.60
CA THR A 73 10.52 -0.97 18.78
C THR A 73 10.35 -2.40 18.24
N MET A 74 11.09 -2.74 17.19
CA MET A 74 11.11 -4.12 16.63
C MET A 74 11.48 -5.16 17.69
N ALA A 75 12.38 -4.82 18.63
CA ALA A 75 12.79 -5.70 19.70
C ALA A 75 11.66 -5.94 20.72
N GLU A 76 10.92 -4.90 21.09
CA GLU A 76 9.79 -4.98 22.04
C GLU A 76 8.57 -5.67 21.42
N ALA A 77 8.33 -5.46 20.13
CA ALA A 77 7.26 -6.17 19.41
C ALA A 77 7.56 -7.65 19.19
N GLY A 78 8.85 -8.03 19.18
CA GLY A 78 9.34 -9.38 18.91
C GLY A 78 9.56 -9.61 17.42
N VAL A 79 10.82 -9.53 16.97
CA VAL A 79 11.22 -9.66 15.55
C VAL A 79 10.75 -10.95 14.88
N ASP A 80 10.46 -11.97 15.65
CA ASP A 80 10.00 -13.29 15.17
C ASP A 80 8.48 -13.45 15.18
N LYS A 81 7.75 -12.45 15.68
CA LYS A 81 6.29 -12.48 15.83
C LYS A 81 5.56 -12.64 14.48
N VAL A 82 6.11 -12.05 13.44
CA VAL A 82 5.52 -12.02 12.11
C VAL A 82 6.52 -12.64 11.13
N LYS A 83 6.45 -13.97 10.92
CA LYS A 83 7.36 -14.69 10.01
C LYS A 83 6.61 -15.72 9.17
N GLY A 84 7.16 -15.99 7.98
CA GLY A 84 6.70 -17.07 7.12
C GLY A 84 5.40 -16.75 6.38
N ASP A 85 4.62 -17.78 6.15
CA ASP A 85 3.32 -17.66 5.46
C ASP A 85 2.22 -17.25 6.46
N LEU A 86 1.79 -16.00 6.37
CA LEU A 86 0.73 -15.43 7.21
C LEU A 86 -0.67 -15.76 6.71
N LEU A 87 -0.78 -16.17 5.45
CA LEU A 87 -2.05 -16.42 4.79
C LEU A 87 -2.61 -17.83 5.07
N GLY A 88 -1.75 -18.79 5.37
CA GLY A 88 -2.15 -20.17 5.72
C GLY A 88 -2.96 -20.84 4.60
N THR A 89 -3.86 -21.75 4.99
CA THR A 89 -4.71 -22.51 4.04
C THR A 89 -5.89 -21.72 3.50
N GLU A 90 -6.30 -20.65 4.20
CA GLU A 90 -7.44 -19.81 3.82
C GLU A 90 -7.00 -18.36 3.63
N PRO A 91 -6.32 -18.05 2.51
CA PRO A 91 -5.63 -16.78 2.34
C PRO A 91 -6.54 -15.55 2.44
N LYS A 92 -7.74 -15.59 1.86
CA LYS A 92 -8.66 -14.46 1.83
C LYS A 92 -9.17 -14.07 3.23
N PRO A 93 -9.80 -14.97 4.01
CA PRO A 93 -10.27 -14.60 5.35
C PRO A 93 -9.11 -14.26 6.27
N ARG A 94 -7.95 -14.89 6.09
CA ARG A 94 -6.78 -14.57 6.92
C ARG A 94 -6.21 -13.19 6.62
N PHE A 95 -6.13 -12.80 5.35
CA PHE A 95 -5.74 -11.46 4.96
C PHE A 95 -6.72 -10.42 5.52
N ALA A 96 -8.03 -10.64 5.35
CA ALA A 96 -9.07 -9.75 5.88
C ALA A 96 -8.98 -9.57 7.41
N GLU A 97 -8.67 -10.63 8.16
CA GLU A 97 -8.45 -10.55 9.62
C GLU A 97 -7.28 -9.61 9.97
N ILE A 98 -6.16 -9.73 9.23
CA ILE A 98 -4.96 -8.92 9.43
C ILE A 98 -5.26 -7.44 9.12
N VAL A 99 -5.86 -7.17 7.96
CA VAL A 99 -6.30 -5.81 7.54
C VAL A 99 -7.23 -5.20 8.59
N ASN A 100 -8.23 -5.94 9.08
CA ASN A 100 -9.15 -5.42 10.09
C ASN A 100 -8.44 -5.03 11.40
N LYS A 101 -7.41 -5.77 11.82
CA LYS A 101 -6.60 -5.44 12.99
C LYS A 101 -5.77 -4.17 12.76
N ALA A 102 -5.16 -4.03 11.59
CA ALA A 102 -4.41 -2.84 11.21
C ALA A 102 -5.33 -1.61 11.18
N CYS A 103 -6.46 -1.69 10.49
CA CYS A 103 -7.45 -0.61 10.43
C CYS A 103 -8.00 -0.24 11.81
N ALA A 104 -8.23 -1.21 12.70
CA ALA A 104 -8.68 -0.94 14.06
C ALA A 104 -7.63 -0.16 14.87
N ALA A 105 -6.34 -0.50 14.73
CA ALA A 105 -5.25 0.23 15.38
C ALA A 105 -5.13 1.66 14.85
N VAL A 106 -5.25 1.85 13.53
CA VAL A 106 -5.21 3.18 12.92
C VAL A 106 -6.36 4.07 13.37
N ARG A 107 -7.58 3.53 13.50
CA ARG A 107 -8.75 4.28 14.02
C ARG A 107 -8.62 4.70 15.48
N GLN A 108 -7.74 4.04 16.26
CA GLN A 108 -7.46 4.37 17.65
C GLN A 108 -6.28 5.33 17.81
N LEU A 109 -5.60 5.68 16.72
CA LEU A 109 -4.47 6.59 16.75
C LEU A 109 -4.97 8.00 17.05
N ASP A 110 -4.54 8.55 18.18
CA ASP A 110 -4.91 9.87 18.69
C ASP A 110 -3.83 10.94 18.49
N ASP A 111 -2.60 10.52 18.18
CA ASP A 111 -1.43 11.38 18.00
C ASP A 111 -0.66 11.00 16.73
N LEU A 112 -0.82 11.80 15.68
CA LEU A 112 -0.14 11.62 14.40
C LEU A 112 1.34 11.96 14.42
N ASP A 113 1.79 12.69 15.44
CA ASP A 113 3.20 13.06 15.61
C ASP A 113 3.95 12.04 16.49
N ARG A 114 3.25 11.04 17.06
CA ARG A 114 3.86 9.92 17.79
C ARG A 114 4.93 9.25 16.95
N THR A 115 6.08 9.00 17.56
CA THR A 115 7.18 8.29 16.91
C THR A 115 6.83 6.81 16.71
N VAL A 116 7.02 6.31 15.49
CA VAL A 116 6.99 4.90 15.12
C VAL A 116 8.39 4.45 14.74
N HIS A 117 8.74 3.22 15.14
CA HIS A 117 10.07 2.65 14.94
C HIS A 117 10.03 1.61 13.82
N LEU A 118 10.53 1.98 12.64
CA LEU A 118 10.62 1.11 11.48
C LEU A 118 12.02 0.48 11.38
N SER A 119 12.18 -0.56 10.57
CA SER A 119 13.48 -1.21 10.36
C SER A 119 14.54 -0.30 9.71
N PHE A 120 14.12 0.80 9.14
CA PHE A 120 14.99 1.77 8.42
C PHE A 120 14.98 3.17 9.04
N GLY A 121 14.40 3.36 10.22
CA GLY A 121 14.44 4.63 10.95
C GLY A 121 13.18 4.93 11.75
N ASP A 122 13.24 6.05 12.48
CA ASP A 122 12.15 6.56 13.27
C ASP A 122 11.42 7.65 12.51
N PHE A 123 10.09 7.58 12.51
CA PHE A 123 9.22 8.50 11.78
C PHE A 123 8.04 8.94 12.64
N PRO A 124 7.43 10.11 12.41
CA PRO A 124 6.11 10.38 12.94
C PRO A 124 5.08 9.43 12.30
N ALA A 125 4.06 9.03 13.06
CA ALA A 125 3.00 8.14 12.58
C ALA A 125 2.35 8.66 11.28
N ARG A 126 2.20 9.98 11.14
CA ARG A 126 1.75 10.64 9.90
C ARG A 126 2.56 10.19 8.68
N GLY A 127 3.88 10.31 8.74
CA GLY A 127 4.77 9.95 7.64
C GLY A 127 4.77 8.46 7.33
N TYR A 128 4.60 7.61 8.35
CA TYR A 128 4.42 6.17 8.17
C TYR A 128 3.10 5.86 7.44
N LEU A 129 2.00 6.48 7.86
CA LEU A 129 0.69 6.26 7.22
C LEU A 129 0.70 6.65 5.75
N TRP A 130 1.37 7.76 5.38
CA TRP A 130 1.48 8.16 3.98
C TRP A 130 2.21 7.15 3.11
N GLN A 131 3.33 6.61 3.59
CA GLN A 131 4.05 5.56 2.88
C GLN A 131 3.15 4.34 2.68
N ALA A 132 2.42 3.94 3.73
CA ALA A 132 1.48 2.84 3.68
C ALA A 132 0.33 3.09 2.69
N ASN A 133 -0.29 4.27 2.75
CA ASN A 133 -1.42 4.66 1.89
C ASN A 133 -1.07 4.60 0.41
N LEU A 134 0.07 5.19 0.04
CA LEU A 134 0.58 5.16 -1.32
C LEU A 134 0.79 3.72 -1.80
N PHE A 135 1.49 2.92 -0.98
CA PHE A 135 1.88 1.57 -1.36
C PHE A 135 0.66 0.66 -1.51
N ARG A 136 -0.30 0.71 -0.61
CA ARG A 136 -1.52 -0.11 -0.64
C ARG A 136 -2.48 0.30 -1.75
N GLY A 137 -2.77 1.59 -1.87
CA GLY A 137 -3.71 2.09 -2.87
C GLY A 137 -3.27 1.77 -4.29
N LEU A 138 -2.03 2.10 -4.65
CA LEU A 138 -1.52 1.79 -5.97
C LEU A 138 -1.39 0.29 -6.22
N ARG A 139 -1.06 -0.50 -5.18
CA ARG A 139 -0.94 -1.95 -5.29
C ARG A 139 -2.30 -2.63 -5.50
N ALA A 140 -3.37 -2.14 -4.87
CA ALA A 140 -4.73 -2.62 -5.11
C ALA A 140 -5.08 -2.53 -6.60
N ARG A 141 -4.85 -1.36 -7.21
CA ARG A 141 -5.04 -1.15 -8.65
C ARG A 141 -4.17 -2.07 -9.50
N ASP A 142 -2.87 -2.13 -9.20
CA ASP A 142 -1.92 -2.91 -10.00
C ASP A 142 -2.27 -4.40 -9.97
N ILE A 143 -2.64 -4.95 -8.80
CA ILE A 143 -3.08 -6.35 -8.68
C ILE A 143 -4.39 -6.57 -9.42
N ALA A 144 -5.38 -5.68 -9.27
CA ALA A 144 -6.66 -5.79 -9.95
C ALA A 144 -6.47 -5.90 -11.46
N LYS A 145 -5.61 -5.07 -12.05
CA LYS A 145 -5.28 -5.17 -13.49
C LYS A 145 -4.65 -6.51 -13.87
N VAL A 146 -3.69 -7.00 -13.09
CA VAL A 146 -3.01 -8.27 -13.37
C VAL A 146 -3.96 -9.45 -13.32
N ILE A 147 -4.91 -9.47 -12.38
CA ILE A 147 -5.90 -10.54 -12.28
C ILE A 147 -7.11 -10.37 -13.22
N GLY A 148 -7.13 -9.29 -14.02
CA GLY A 148 -8.21 -8.99 -14.96
C GLY A 148 -9.51 -8.55 -14.28
N LEU A 149 -9.41 -7.90 -13.11
CA LEU A 149 -10.56 -7.36 -12.38
C LEU A 149 -10.82 -5.93 -12.84
N ASP A 150 -12.09 -5.64 -13.18
CA ASP A 150 -12.57 -4.27 -13.35
C ASP A 150 -12.71 -3.62 -11.96
N PHE A 151 -11.79 -2.72 -11.67
CA PHE A 151 -11.66 -2.13 -10.33
C PHE A 151 -11.26 -0.66 -10.44
N GLU A 152 -12.00 0.18 -9.75
CA GLU A 152 -11.70 1.59 -9.59
C GLU A 152 -11.24 1.87 -8.15
N LEU A 153 -10.05 2.49 -8.03
CA LEU A 153 -9.57 2.94 -6.73
C LEU A 153 -10.48 4.07 -6.21
N PRO A 154 -10.93 4.01 -4.93
CA PRO A 154 -11.79 5.06 -4.38
C PRO A 154 -11.18 6.45 -4.59
N GLU A 155 -11.98 7.40 -5.08
CA GLU A 155 -11.52 8.76 -5.39
C GLU A 155 -10.84 9.44 -4.19
N ALA A 156 -11.38 9.24 -2.99
CA ALA A 156 -10.79 9.78 -1.76
C ALA A 156 -9.37 9.26 -1.48
N VAL A 157 -9.07 8.02 -1.87
CA VAL A 157 -7.70 7.45 -1.79
C VAL A 157 -6.80 8.12 -2.80
N VAL A 158 -7.28 8.31 -4.04
CA VAL A 158 -6.51 8.98 -5.10
C VAL A 158 -6.18 10.41 -4.71
N VAL A 159 -7.17 11.16 -4.21
CA VAL A 159 -7.00 12.55 -3.75
C VAL A 159 -6.02 12.62 -2.58
N GLY A 160 -6.19 11.78 -1.55
CA GLY A 160 -5.31 11.77 -0.39
C GLY A 160 -3.85 11.48 -0.76
N ILE A 161 -3.62 10.44 -1.57
CA ILE A 161 -2.27 10.09 -2.04
C ILE A 161 -1.69 11.23 -2.92
N TRP A 162 -2.48 11.82 -3.79
CA TRP A 162 -2.03 12.91 -4.64
C TRP A 162 -1.55 14.12 -3.84
N GLU A 163 -2.32 14.57 -2.84
CA GLU A 163 -1.97 15.75 -2.04
C GLU A 163 -0.68 15.54 -1.24
N GLU A 164 -0.42 14.32 -0.78
CA GLU A 164 0.82 14.00 -0.10
C GLU A 164 2.01 13.81 -1.05
N VAL A 165 1.82 13.04 -2.14
CA VAL A 165 2.92 12.67 -3.03
C VAL A 165 3.39 13.84 -3.86
N ARG A 166 2.48 14.68 -4.35
CA ARG A 166 2.82 15.76 -5.29
C ARG A 166 3.91 16.71 -4.77
N PRO A 167 3.90 17.21 -3.53
CA PRO A 167 4.94 18.09 -3.03
C PRO A 167 6.28 17.40 -2.80
N HIS A 168 6.29 16.08 -2.62
CA HIS A 168 7.47 15.28 -2.25
C HIS A 168 7.99 14.37 -3.37
N ALA A 169 7.36 14.39 -4.54
CA ALA A 169 7.65 13.45 -5.63
C ALA A 169 9.12 13.47 -6.08
N GLU A 170 9.73 14.65 -6.16
CA GLU A 170 11.15 14.80 -6.55
C GLU A 170 12.10 14.22 -5.49
N GLU A 171 11.82 14.44 -4.20
CA GLU A 171 12.61 13.89 -3.10
C GLU A 171 12.56 12.36 -3.13
N TRP A 172 11.39 11.79 -3.30
CA TRP A 172 11.19 10.34 -3.34
C TRP A 172 11.79 9.71 -4.60
N ARG A 173 11.81 10.45 -5.71
CA ARG A 173 12.50 10.04 -6.93
C ARG A 173 14.02 10.05 -6.75
N ALA A 174 14.55 11.07 -6.09
CA ALA A 174 15.99 11.19 -5.83
C ALA A 174 16.54 10.03 -4.97
N ILE A 175 15.74 9.49 -4.06
CA ILE A 175 16.09 8.33 -3.22
C ILE A 175 15.66 6.97 -3.83
N GLY A 176 15.13 6.98 -5.06
CA GLY A 176 14.80 5.76 -5.79
C GLY A 176 13.48 5.08 -5.41
N VAL A 177 12.61 5.76 -4.67
CA VAL A 177 11.24 5.26 -4.37
C VAL A 177 10.36 5.32 -5.62
N PHE A 178 10.48 6.39 -6.42
CA PHE A 178 9.80 6.51 -7.70
C PHE A 178 10.77 6.36 -8.86
N SER A 179 10.29 5.77 -9.94
CA SER A 179 10.93 5.82 -11.25
C SER A 179 10.82 7.22 -11.87
N ALA A 180 11.46 7.42 -13.03
CA ALA A 180 11.29 8.65 -13.79
C ALA A 180 9.82 8.92 -14.08
N GLU A 181 9.41 10.19 -14.01
CA GLU A 181 8.04 10.59 -14.29
C GLU A 181 7.62 10.21 -15.72
N VAL A 182 6.41 9.67 -15.85
CA VAL A 182 5.77 9.42 -17.14
C VAL A 182 4.88 10.63 -17.46
N PRO A 183 5.14 11.35 -18.56
CA PRO A 183 4.35 12.52 -18.91
C PRO A 183 2.87 12.19 -19.15
N VAL A 184 1.99 12.89 -18.45
CA VAL A 184 0.54 12.77 -18.56
C VAL A 184 -0.05 14.15 -18.75
N SER A 185 -1.10 14.25 -19.59
CA SER A 185 -1.79 15.54 -19.83
C SER A 185 -2.36 16.12 -18.53
N GLU A 186 -2.25 17.43 -18.36
CA GLU A 186 -2.86 18.13 -17.21
C GLU A 186 -4.38 17.94 -17.11
N GLY A 187 -5.06 17.75 -18.24
CA GLY A 187 -6.49 17.46 -18.29
C GLY A 187 -6.89 16.00 -18.09
N ALA A 188 -5.91 15.10 -17.86
CA ALA A 188 -6.19 13.68 -17.60
C ALA A 188 -6.82 13.47 -16.21
N PRO A 189 -7.50 12.33 -15.98
CA PRO A 189 -7.98 11.93 -14.66
C PRO A 189 -6.88 12.01 -13.60
N LEU A 190 -7.25 12.36 -12.36
CA LEU A 190 -6.29 12.52 -11.26
C LEU A 190 -5.46 11.25 -11.01
N LEU A 191 -6.09 10.07 -11.13
CA LEU A 191 -5.39 8.79 -11.00
C LEU A 191 -4.28 8.65 -12.06
N ASP A 192 -4.56 9.00 -13.33
CA ASP A 192 -3.54 8.91 -14.38
C ASP A 192 -2.37 9.86 -14.11
N ARG A 193 -2.66 11.07 -13.64
CA ARG A 193 -1.63 12.04 -13.24
C ARG A 193 -0.81 11.53 -12.06
N LEU A 194 -1.45 10.92 -11.06
CA LEU A 194 -0.76 10.29 -9.91
C LEU A 194 0.15 9.14 -10.36
N LEU A 195 -0.34 8.30 -11.27
CA LEU A 195 0.45 7.21 -11.84
C LEU A 195 1.67 7.75 -12.58
N GLY A 196 1.49 8.73 -13.47
CA GLY A 196 2.60 9.38 -14.18
C GLY A 196 3.62 9.98 -13.22
N LEU A 197 3.16 10.72 -12.22
CA LEU A 197 4.02 11.35 -11.20
C LEU A 197 4.87 10.32 -10.44
N THR A 198 4.34 9.13 -10.17
CA THR A 198 5.04 8.04 -9.49
C THR A 198 5.83 7.12 -10.43
N GLY A 199 5.95 7.49 -11.71
CA GLY A 199 6.72 6.73 -12.71
C GLY A 199 6.00 5.51 -13.28
N ARG A 200 4.67 5.45 -13.17
CA ARG A 200 3.82 4.40 -13.76
C ARG A 200 3.18 4.90 -15.04
N ASP A 201 3.19 4.09 -16.10
CA ASP A 201 2.40 4.39 -17.28
C ASP A 201 0.92 4.04 -17.02
N PRO A 202 -0.02 5.01 -17.07
CA PRO A 202 -1.44 4.74 -16.88
C PRO A 202 -2.02 3.72 -17.86
N LYS A 203 -1.39 3.59 -19.05
CA LYS A 203 -1.80 2.68 -20.13
C LYS A 203 -1.16 1.30 -20.02
N ALA A 204 -0.03 1.18 -19.29
CA ALA A 204 0.64 -0.07 -19.06
C ALA A 204 -0.01 -0.85 -17.91
N LEU A 205 0.05 -2.22 -17.99
CA LEU A 205 -0.59 -3.21 -17.14
C LEU A 205 -2.09 -3.31 -17.37
#